data_c269d8e44d718839e9e6bbdb77f6b653
#
_entry.id   c269d8e44d718839e9e6bbdb77f6b653
#
_cell.length_a   1.000
_cell.length_b   1.000
_cell.length_c   1.000
_cell.angle_alpha   90.00
_cell.angle_beta   90.00
_cell.angle_gamma   90.00
#
_symmetry.space_group_name_H-M   'P 1'
#
loop_
_entity.id
_entity.type
_entity.pdbx_description
1 polymer ?
#
loop_
_entity_poly.entity_id
_entity_poly.type
_entity_poly.pdbx_seq_one_letter_code
_entity_poly.pdbx_strand_id
1 'polypeptide(L)'
;MNKNDIITLKIEDMGIDGEGIGKIDGMTFFVKDAVIGDEIEARITKLKKNYGYARVEQIVKPSGFRTEPKCELHKRCGGCQIQAMDYAKQLEFKENKVKNNLVRLGGFDADFVDSVMEPIVGMENPYRYRNKAQFPIGKDKEGNIIAGFYASRTHSIIPVKDCMLGVAENREILDAILSYMRECHIEPYDETTGRGLVRHALIRYGFTTKEVMVCLVINGRKLPAQNVLVEKLQVISGMTSISININQKNTNVILGEQTETIWGQSYITDYIHLRDCMNFERTGKAISYHISPQSFYQVNPEQTEKLYSLALEYAGLTGKESVWDLYCGIGTISLFLAL
;
A
#
# COMPACT_ATOMS: atom_id res chain seq x y z
N MET A 1 27.89 23.08 -9.94
CA MET A 1 26.68 22.30 -10.33
C MET A 1 25.45 23.18 -10.23
N ASN A 2 24.56 23.13 -11.23
CA ASN A 2 23.34 23.93 -11.30
C ASN A 2 22.13 23.00 -11.52
N LYS A 3 20.93 23.55 -11.33
CA LYS A 3 19.70 22.85 -11.71
C LYS A 3 19.71 22.59 -13.22
N ASN A 4 19.29 21.40 -13.64
CA ASN A 4 19.28 20.83 -14.99
C ASN A 4 20.64 20.33 -15.52
N ASP A 5 21.75 20.51 -14.82
CA ASP A 5 23.00 19.86 -15.19
C ASP A 5 22.84 18.34 -15.15
N ILE A 6 23.54 17.65 -16.04
CA ILE A 6 23.65 16.18 -16.05
C ILE A 6 24.93 15.82 -15.27
N ILE A 7 24.80 14.89 -14.35
CA ILE A 7 25.88 14.35 -13.55
C ILE A 7 25.95 12.84 -13.69
N THR A 8 27.17 12.30 -13.71
CA THR A 8 27.38 10.84 -13.66
C THR A 8 27.74 10.45 -12.25
N LEU A 9 27.01 9.47 -11.68
CA LEU A 9 27.26 8.98 -10.33
C LEU A 9 26.92 7.51 -10.19
N LYS A 10 27.56 6.88 -9.23
CA LYS A 10 27.25 5.52 -8.78
C LYS A 10 26.29 5.59 -7.60
N ILE A 11 25.30 4.71 -7.57
CA ILE A 11 24.35 4.59 -6.45
C ILE A 11 24.97 3.67 -5.40
N GLU A 12 25.29 4.22 -4.24
CA GLU A 12 25.99 3.53 -3.16
C GLU A 12 25.05 3.06 -2.05
N ASP A 13 23.87 3.70 -1.90
CA ASP A 13 22.92 3.41 -0.83
C ASP A 13 21.49 3.78 -1.28
N MET A 14 20.50 3.55 -0.42
CA MET A 14 19.10 3.86 -0.65
C MET A 14 18.54 4.72 0.48
N GLY A 15 17.75 5.73 0.11
CA GLY A 15 17.06 6.60 1.03
C GLY A 15 15.80 5.97 1.63
N ILE A 16 15.22 6.68 2.61
CA ILE A 16 14.04 6.21 3.34
C ILE A 16 12.80 6.05 2.45
N ASP A 17 12.70 6.87 1.41
CA ASP A 17 11.58 6.85 0.45
C ASP A 17 11.90 6.00 -0.79
N GLY A 18 13.00 5.21 -0.76
CA GLY A 18 13.40 4.31 -1.84
C GLY A 18 14.17 5.01 -2.97
N GLU A 19 14.66 6.25 -2.77
CA GLU A 19 15.56 6.89 -3.71
C GLU A 19 16.97 6.29 -3.61
N GLY A 20 17.66 6.14 -4.74
CA GLY A 20 19.08 5.85 -4.74
C GLY A 20 19.90 7.02 -4.19
N ILE A 21 20.92 6.73 -3.43
CA ILE A 21 21.86 7.72 -2.88
C ILE A 21 23.21 7.54 -3.55
N GLY A 22 23.74 8.61 -4.16
CA GLY A 22 25.09 8.68 -4.69
C GLY A 22 25.76 9.97 -4.27
N LYS A 23 27.11 10.02 -4.39
CA LYS A 23 27.90 11.20 -4.05
C LYS A 23 28.76 11.64 -5.23
N ILE A 24 28.90 12.94 -5.39
CA ILE A 24 29.83 13.57 -6.33
C ILE A 24 30.40 14.83 -5.69
N ASP A 25 31.71 15.01 -5.71
CA ASP A 25 32.42 16.16 -5.13
C ASP A 25 32.01 16.46 -3.68
N GLY A 26 31.76 15.42 -2.86
CA GLY A 26 31.34 15.56 -1.46
C GLY A 26 29.86 15.90 -1.27
N MET A 27 29.08 16.13 -2.34
CA MET A 27 27.65 16.41 -2.29
C MET A 27 26.83 15.13 -2.48
N THR A 28 25.86 14.91 -1.61
CA THR A 28 24.94 13.78 -1.67
C THR A 28 23.77 14.08 -2.60
N PHE A 29 23.43 13.15 -3.49
CA PHE A 29 22.28 13.22 -4.35
C PHE A 29 21.28 12.10 -4.06
N PHE A 30 20.00 12.46 -3.95
CA PHE A 30 18.87 11.54 -3.89
C PHE A 30 18.28 11.41 -5.29
N VAL A 31 18.31 10.20 -5.84
CA VAL A 31 17.95 9.95 -7.25
C VAL A 31 16.78 9.00 -7.33
N LYS A 32 15.65 9.50 -7.82
CA LYS A 32 14.45 8.70 -8.01
C LYS A 32 14.67 7.64 -9.11
N ASP A 33 14.08 6.46 -8.92
CA ASP A 33 14.12 5.30 -9.84
C ASP A 33 15.52 4.70 -10.07
N ALA A 34 16.48 5.02 -9.22
CA ALA A 34 17.80 4.42 -9.19
C ALA A 34 17.87 3.27 -8.18
N VAL A 35 18.64 2.23 -8.48
CA VAL A 35 18.84 1.05 -7.63
C VAL A 35 20.29 1.03 -7.16
N ILE A 36 20.53 0.60 -5.91
CA ILE A 36 21.89 0.45 -5.36
C ILE A 36 22.76 -0.36 -6.32
N GLY A 37 23.97 0.15 -6.61
CA GLY A 37 24.92 -0.42 -7.55
C GLY A 37 24.79 0.05 -9.00
N ASP A 38 23.74 0.81 -9.36
CA ASP A 38 23.66 1.44 -10.69
C ASP A 38 24.76 2.48 -10.89
N GLU A 39 25.30 2.57 -12.09
CA GLU A 39 26.04 3.71 -12.60
C GLU A 39 25.11 4.47 -13.59
N ILE A 40 24.84 5.73 -13.34
CA ILE A 40 23.80 6.49 -14.02
C ILE A 40 24.28 7.88 -14.46
N GLU A 41 23.65 8.37 -15.53
CA GLU A 41 23.54 9.80 -15.80
C GLU A 41 22.20 10.28 -15.23
N ALA A 42 22.28 11.33 -14.40
CA ALA A 42 21.11 11.89 -13.74
C ALA A 42 21.03 13.39 -13.91
N ARG A 43 19.82 13.91 -14.15
CA ARG A 43 19.56 15.35 -14.25
C ARG A 43 19.22 15.92 -12.89
N ILE A 44 19.94 16.96 -12.48
CA ILE A 44 19.68 17.66 -11.23
C ILE A 44 18.32 18.37 -11.31
N THR A 45 17.41 18.01 -10.42
CA THR A 45 16.07 18.64 -10.34
C THR A 45 16.01 19.74 -9.30
N LYS A 46 16.79 19.61 -8.22
CA LYS A 46 16.86 20.59 -7.12
C LYS A 46 18.19 20.51 -6.40
N LEU A 47 18.79 21.67 -6.10
CA LEU A 47 19.98 21.77 -5.26
C LEU A 47 19.65 22.44 -3.93
N LYS A 48 20.29 21.95 -2.88
CA LYS A 48 20.36 22.52 -1.54
C LYS A 48 21.84 22.76 -1.18
N LYS A 49 22.10 23.37 -0.04
CA LYS A 49 23.48 23.69 0.38
C LYS A 49 24.39 22.45 0.47
N ASN A 50 23.89 21.34 1.00
CA ASN A 50 24.69 20.15 1.31
C ASN A 50 24.22 18.88 0.56
N TYR A 51 23.14 18.96 -0.21
CA TYR A 51 22.62 17.81 -0.96
C TYR A 51 21.77 18.27 -2.15
N GLY A 52 21.50 17.34 -3.07
CA GLY A 52 20.67 17.59 -4.22
C GLY A 52 19.66 16.45 -4.48
N TYR A 53 18.71 16.76 -5.35
CA TYR A 53 17.80 15.77 -5.92
C TYR A 53 18.05 15.67 -7.41
N ALA A 54 18.04 14.46 -7.93
CA ALA A 54 18.16 14.21 -9.35
C ALA A 54 17.17 13.14 -9.80
N ARG A 55 17.02 13.00 -11.11
CA ARG A 55 16.27 11.90 -11.72
C ARG A 55 17.16 11.21 -12.73
N VAL A 56 16.99 9.90 -12.88
CA VAL A 56 17.69 9.12 -13.89
C VAL A 56 17.32 9.64 -15.29
N GLU A 57 18.33 9.98 -16.09
CA GLU A 57 18.20 10.20 -17.53
C GLU A 57 18.58 8.95 -18.30
N GLN A 58 19.71 8.32 -17.91
CA GLN A 58 20.19 7.08 -18.51
C GLN A 58 20.84 6.19 -17.45
N ILE A 59 20.62 4.89 -17.55
CA ILE A 59 21.38 3.88 -16.82
C ILE A 59 22.56 3.51 -17.70
N VAL A 60 23.77 3.90 -17.30
CA VAL A 60 25.01 3.63 -18.03
C VAL A 60 25.41 2.18 -17.83
N LYS A 61 25.37 1.72 -16.58
CA LYS A 61 25.60 0.34 -16.19
C LYS A 61 24.61 -0.09 -15.14
N PRO A 62 23.69 -1.01 -15.47
CA PRO A 62 22.72 -1.50 -14.53
C PRO A 62 23.38 -2.28 -13.40
N SER A 63 22.85 -2.14 -12.20
CA SER A 63 23.19 -2.97 -11.04
C SER A 63 22.83 -4.43 -11.29
N GLY A 64 23.61 -5.37 -10.74
CA GLY A 64 23.25 -6.79 -10.69
C GLY A 64 21.97 -7.07 -9.87
N PHE A 65 21.52 -6.11 -9.06
CA PHE A 65 20.29 -6.18 -8.28
C PHE A 65 19.09 -5.54 -8.97
N ARG A 66 19.27 -4.98 -10.16
CA ARG A 66 18.18 -4.39 -10.93
C ARG A 66 17.36 -5.48 -11.61
N THR A 67 16.03 -5.37 -11.50
CA THR A 67 15.07 -6.23 -12.18
C THR A 67 14.04 -5.41 -12.94
N GLU A 68 13.39 -6.02 -13.92
CA GLU A 68 12.28 -5.39 -14.63
C GLU A 68 11.02 -5.39 -13.75
N PRO A 69 10.47 -4.22 -13.40
CA PRO A 69 9.24 -4.14 -12.62
C PRO A 69 8.07 -4.80 -13.34
N LYS A 70 7.32 -5.65 -12.64
CA LYS A 70 6.11 -6.27 -13.20
C LYS A 70 4.99 -5.27 -13.49
N CYS A 71 5.03 -4.09 -12.87
CA CYS A 71 4.04 -3.04 -13.06
C CYS A 71 4.52 -2.01 -14.09
N GLU A 72 3.84 -1.92 -15.22
CA GLU A 72 4.13 -0.92 -16.28
C GLU A 72 4.02 0.54 -15.80
N LEU A 73 3.27 0.77 -14.73
CA LEU A 73 3.02 2.09 -14.17
C LEU A 73 4.02 2.50 -13.07
N HIS A 74 5.01 1.65 -12.72
CA HIS A 74 5.88 1.86 -11.56
C HIS A 74 6.59 3.22 -11.52
N LYS A 75 6.97 3.79 -12.67
CA LYS A 75 7.61 5.12 -12.76
C LYS A 75 6.63 6.28 -12.58
N ARG A 76 5.35 6.05 -12.88
CA ARG A 76 4.32 7.09 -12.89
C ARG A 76 3.46 7.07 -11.62
N CYS A 77 3.09 5.88 -11.16
CA CYS A 77 2.28 5.67 -9.97
C CYS A 77 3.09 5.95 -8.70
N GLY A 78 2.50 6.63 -7.72
CA GLY A 78 3.13 6.93 -6.42
C GLY A 78 3.12 5.77 -5.42
N GLY A 79 2.53 4.62 -5.78
CA GLY A 79 2.29 3.52 -4.83
C GLY A 79 3.51 2.65 -4.52
N CYS A 80 4.47 2.52 -5.45
CA CYS A 80 5.66 1.66 -5.30
C CYS A 80 6.93 2.43 -5.62
N GLN A 81 7.99 2.23 -4.82
CA GLN A 81 9.25 2.97 -4.97
C GLN A 81 10.41 2.07 -5.40
N ILE A 82 10.43 0.79 -4.99
CA ILE A 82 11.59 -0.09 -5.13
C ILE A 82 11.33 -1.35 -5.96
N GLN A 83 10.30 -1.36 -6.84
CA GLN A 83 10.02 -2.53 -7.68
C GLN A 83 11.11 -2.88 -8.70
N ALA A 84 11.98 -1.92 -9.04
CA ALA A 84 13.10 -2.14 -9.94
C ALA A 84 14.30 -2.86 -9.28
N MET A 85 14.19 -3.16 -7.98
CA MET A 85 15.19 -3.94 -7.23
C MET A 85 14.68 -5.36 -7.02
N ASP A 86 15.54 -6.36 -7.17
CA ASP A 86 15.17 -7.75 -6.88
C ASP A 86 14.73 -7.91 -5.42
N TYR A 87 13.89 -8.92 -5.15
CA TYR A 87 13.23 -9.01 -3.86
C TYR A 87 14.20 -9.38 -2.72
N ALA A 88 15.21 -10.18 -2.99
CA ALA A 88 16.22 -10.51 -1.98
C ALA A 88 16.99 -9.24 -1.54
N LYS A 89 17.33 -8.39 -2.52
CA LYS A 89 17.98 -7.10 -2.21
C LYS A 89 17.04 -6.11 -1.52
N GLN A 90 15.72 -6.14 -1.80
CA GLN A 90 14.75 -5.38 -1.03
C GLN A 90 14.70 -5.80 0.44
N LEU A 91 14.79 -7.11 0.72
CA LEU A 91 14.84 -7.64 2.09
C LEU A 91 16.11 -7.18 2.81
N GLU A 92 17.27 -7.37 2.20
CA GLU A 92 18.56 -6.90 2.74
C GLU A 92 18.54 -5.39 3.04
N PHE A 93 18.02 -4.59 2.11
CA PHE A 93 17.87 -3.14 2.31
C PHE A 93 17.01 -2.81 3.55
N LYS A 94 15.87 -3.50 3.72
CA LYS A 94 14.97 -3.28 4.85
C LYS A 94 15.58 -3.71 6.18
N GLU A 95 16.27 -4.84 6.19
CA GLU A 95 16.99 -5.34 7.37
C GLU A 95 18.10 -4.37 7.80
N ASN A 96 18.95 -3.97 6.85
CA ASN A 96 19.99 -2.99 7.08
C ASN A 96 19.46 -1.63 7.56
N LYS A 97 18.27 -1.23 7.08
CA LYS A 97 17.62 0.01 7.53
C LYS A 97 17.24 -0.07 9.01
N VAL A 98 16.68 -1.20 9.47
CA VAL A 98 16.34 -1.39 10.88
C VAL A 98 17.62 -1.41 11.72
N LYS A 99 18.62 -2.18 11.34
CA LYS A 99 19.94 -2.24 12.01
C LYS A 99 20.56 -0.85 12.13
N ASN A 100 20.67 -0.12 11.01
CA ASN A 100 21.25 1.21 10.99
C ASN A 100 20.49 2.22 11.88
N ASN A 101 19.16 2.11 11.95
CA ASN A 101 18.36 2.97 12.83
C ASN A 101 18.61 2.65 14.31
N LEU A 102 18.68 1.38 14.69
CA LEU A 102 19.01 0.98 16.06
C LEU A 102 20.38 1.48 16.47
N VAL A 103 21.40 1.31 15.63
CA VAL A 103 22.75 1.74 15.93
C VAL A 103 22.89 3.27 15.91
N ARG A 104 22.47 3.94 14.83
CA ARG A 104 22.76 5.36 14.61
C ARG A 104 21.80 6.30 15.31
N LEU A 105 20.53 5.94 15.40
CA LEU A 105 19.47 6.77 16.04
C LEU A 105 19.17 6.30 17.45
N GLY A 106 19.12 4.98 17.65
CA GLY A 106 18.88 4.36 18.96
C GLY A 106 20.10 4.38 19.88
N GLY A 107 21.32 4.54 19.31
CA GLY A 107 22.58 4.56 20.07
C GLY A 107 22.98 3.20 20.62
N PHE A 108 22.40 2.10 20.12
CA PHE A 108 22.80 0.75 20.53
C PHE A 108 24.14 0.37 19.93
N ASP A 109 24.90 -0.43 20.66
CA ASP A 109 26.15 -1.03 20.17
C ASP A 109 25.88 -1.94 18.96
N ALA A 110 26.74 -1.88 17.94
CA ALA A 110 26.53 -2.62 16.70
C ALA A 110 26.64 -4.14 16.89
N ASP A 111 27.59 -4.61 17.71
CA ASP A 111 27.79 -6.04 17.98
C ASP A 111 26.61 -6.59 18.82
N PHE A 112 26.08 -5.76 19.74
CA PHE A 112 24.86 -6.11 20.46
C PHE A 112 23.67 -6.24 19.50
N VAL A 113 23.46 -5.28 18.60
CA VAL A 113 22.36 -5.35 17.62
C VAL A 113 22.51 -6.61 16.76
N ASP A 114 23.71 -6.93 16.28
CA ASP A 114 23.97 -8.13 15.48
C ASP A 114 23.71 -9.43 16.25
N SER A 115 23.93 -9.42 17.57
CA SER A 115 23.70 -10.61 18.41
C SER A 115 22.21 -10.92 18.68
N VAL A 116 21.33 -9.94 18.51
CA VAL A 116 19.90 -10.07 18.81
C VAL A 116 18.99 -9.93 17.58
N MET A 117 19.50 -9.42 16.46
CA MET A 117 18.73 -9.35 15.23
C MET A 117 18.63 -10.72 14.55
N GLU A 118 17.42 -11.15 14.32
CA GLU A 118 17.13 -12.32 13.51
C GLU A 118 16.95 -11.94 12.03
N PRO A 119 17.15 -12.90 11.09
CA PRO A 119 16.95 -12.64 9.67
C PRO A 119 15.54 -12.14 9.36
N ILE A 120 15.45 -11.21 8.43
CA ILE A 120 14.14 -10.68 7.99
C ILE A 120 13.26 -11.77 7.38
N VAL A 121 12.01 -11.84 7.84
CA VAL A 121 11.03 -12.79 7.32
C VAL A 121 10.35 -12.20 6.06
N GLY A 122 10.73 -12.71 4.90
CA GLY A 122 10.19 -12.31 3.61
C GLY A 122 8.90 -13.04 3.21
N MET A 123 8.34 -12.60 2.07
CA MET A 123 7.24 -13.27 1.38
C MET A 123 7.78 -14.21 0.31
N GLU A 124 7.12 -15.33 0.06
CA GLU A 124 7.39 -16.19 -1.09
C GLU A 124 7.00 -15.49 -2.40
N ASN A 125 5.82 -14.86 -2.41
CA ASN A 125 5.33 -14.07 -3.53
C ASN A 125 4.99 -12.64 -3.07
N PRO A 126 5.82 -11.62 -3.37
CA PRO A 126 5.60 -10.24 -2.96
C PRO A 126 4.58 -9.48 -3.84
N TYR A 127 3.66 -10.19 -4.48
CA TYR A 127 2.59 -9.64 -5.32
C TYR A 127 1.23 -10.18 -4.87
N ARG A 128 0.15 -9.47 -5.24
CA ARG A 128 -1.24 -9.87 -4.99
C ARG A 128 -1.60 -10.06 -3.51
N TYR A 129 -0.87 -9.43 -2.60
CA TYR A 129 -1.02 -9.63 -1.17
C TYR A 129 -1.94 -8.63 -0.48
N ARG A 130 -2.28 -7.49 -1.14
CA ARG A 130 -3.09 -6.46 -0.48
C ARG A 130 -4.56 -6.81 -0.50
N ASN A 131 -5.13 -6.94 0.69
CA ASN A 131 -6.55 -7.17 0.90
C ASN A 131 -7.41 -5.89 0.90
N LYS A 132 -6.79 -4.72 0.77
CA LYS A 132 -7.47 -3.43 0.71
C LYS A 132 -6.86 -2.53 -0.34
N ALA A 133 -7.71 -1.90 -1.14
CA ALA A 133 -7.31 -0.84 -2.06
C ALA A 133 -8.31 0.32 -1.97
N GLN A 134 -7.81 1.55 -2.13
CA GLN A 134 -8.61 2.78 -2.17
C GLN A 134 -8.24 3.50 -3.45
N PHE A 135 -9.18 3.55 -4.38
CA PHE A 135 -8.97 4.13 -5.69
C PHE A 135 -9.67 5.49 -5.78
N PRO A 136 -8.93 6.60 -5.89
CA PRO A 136 -9.53 7.87 -6.30
C PRO A 136 -10.19 7.72 -7.67
N ILE A 137 -11.35 8.36 -7.83
CA ILE A 137 -12.09 8.42 -9.08
C ILE A 137 -12.12 9.88 -9.55
N GLY A 138 -11.79 10.10 -10.81
CA GLY A 138 -11.70 11.43 -11.39
C GLY A 138 -11.88 11.42 -12.90
N LYS A 139 -11.42 12.46 -13.57
CA LYS A 139 -11.41 12.56 -15.04
C LYS A 139 -9.98 12.63 -15.58
N ASP A 140 -9.77 12.04 -16.75
CA ASP A 140 -8.58 12.27 -17.54
C ASP A 140 -8.66 13.61 -18.29
N LYS A 141 -7.62 13.90 -19.10
CA LYS A 141 -7.55 15.14 -19.90
C LYS A 141 -8.61 15.22 -20.98
N GLU A 142 -9.10 14.09 -21.44
CA GLU A 142 -10.14 13.92 -22.45
C GLU A 142 -11.55 13.98 -21.84
N GLY A 143 -11.65 14.04 -20.50
CA GLY A 143 -12.93 14.09 -19.77
C GLY A 143 -13.53 12.72 -19.45
N ASN A 144 -12.84 11.62 -19.75
CA ASN A 144 -13.32 10.28 -19.40
C ASN A 144 -13.20 10.03 -17.90
N ILE A 145 -14.20 9.34 -17.34
CA ILE A 145 -14.16 8.92 -15.92
C ILE A 145 -13.15 7.80 -15.77
N ILE A 146 -12.19 7.98 -14.86
CA ILE A 146 -11.10 7.05 -14.57
C ILE A 146 -11.01 6.75 -13.06
N ALA A 147 -10.48 5.57 -12.74
CA ALA A 147 -10.08 5.20 -11.38
C ALA A 147 -8.60 4.76 -11.40
N GLY A 148 -7.88 5.00 -10.31
CA GLY A 148 -6.46 4.63 -10.29
C GLY A 148 -5.77 5.02 -9.00
N PHE A 149 -4.50 5.41 -9.08
CA PHE A 149 -3.75 5.94 -7.95
C PHE A 149 -3.13 7.29 -8.30
N TYR A 150 -2.83 8.09 -7.30
CA TYR A 150 -2.17 9.37 -7.52
C TYR A 150 -0.74 9.18 -8.00
N ALA A 151 -0.34 10.02 -8.96
CA ALA A 151 1.07 10.18 -9.29
C ALA A 151 1.82 10.74 -8.07
N SER A 152 3.08 10.33 -7.92
CA SER A 152 3.90 10.72 -6.77
C SER A 152 3.90 12.25 -6.54
N ARG A 153 3.57 12.67 -5.32
CA ARG A 153 3.54 14.08 -4.88
C ARG A 153 2.55 14.97 -5.65
N THR A 154 1.51 14.37 -6.23
CA THR A 154 0.44 15.12 -6.93
C THR A 154 -0.92 14.49 -6.64
N HIS A 155 -2.00 15.18 -7.02
CA HIS A 155 -3.37 14.66 -7.03
C HIS A 155 -3.81 14.22 -8.44
N SER A 156 -2.89 14.13 -9.40
CA SER A 156 -3.19 13.61 -10.73
C SER A 156 -3.39 12.09 -10.68
N ILE A 157 -4.53 11.61 -11.11
CA ILE A 157 -4.85 10.19 -11.12
C ILE A 157 -4.18 9.52 -12.32
N ILE A 158 -3.41 8.46 -12.04
CA ILE A 158 -2.87 7.55 -13.04
C ILE A 158 -3.88 6.40 -13.17
N PRO A 159 -4.54 6.23 -14.33
CA PRO A 159 -5.48 5.14 -14.52
C PRO A 159 -4.83 3.79 -14.29
N VAL A 160 -5.44 2.95 -13.47
CA VAL A 160 -4.94 1.62 -13.13
C VAL A 160 -6.00 0.58 -13.48
N LYS A 161 -5.71 -0.25 -14.48
CA LYS A 161 -6.57 -1.38 -14.83
C LYS A 161 -6.32 -2.58 -13.91
N ASP A 162 -5.06 -2.78 -13.54
CA ASP A 162 -4.64 -3.88 -12.67
C ASP A 162 -3.42 -3.46 -11.85
N CYS A 163 -3.55 -3.56 -10.54
CA CYS A 163 -2.45 -3.29 -9.59
C CYS A 163 -1.83 -4.61 -9.16
N MET A 164 -0.54 -4.82 -9.47
CA MET A 164 0.18 -6.05 -9.14
C MET A 164 0.27 -6.35 -7.64
N LEU A 165 0.00 -5.38 -6.76
CA LEU A 165 -0.04 -5.61 -5.31
C LEU A 165 -1.44 -5.98 -4.82
N GLY A 166 -2.50 -5.51 -5.48
CA GLY A 166 -3.89 -5.79 -5.12
C GLY A 166 -4.39 -7.10 -5.70
N VAL A 167 -5.54 -7.54 -5.23
CA VAL A 167 -6.25 -8.72 -5.77
C VAL A 167 -6.73 -8.48 -7.20
N ALA A 168 -6.86 -9.54 -7.99
CA ALA A 168 -7.23 -9.45 -9.41
C ALA A 168 -8.68 -8.93 -9.59
N GLU A 169 -9.54 -9.22 -8.65
CA GLU A 169 -10.95 -8.84 -8.60
C GLU A 169 -11.16 -7.32 -8.62
N ASN A 170 -10.16 -6.55 -8.18
CA ASN A 170 -10.21 -5.08 -8.24
C ASN A 170 -10.53 -4.56 -9.65
N ARG A 171 -10.06 -5.23 -10.70
CA ARG A 171 -10.28 -4.81 -12.08
C ARG A 171 -11.76 -4.86 -12.45
N GLU A 172 -12.38 -6.00 -12.24
CA GLU A 172 -13.80 -6.22 -12.56
C GLU A 172 -14.70 -5.27 -11.75
N ILE A 173 -14.39 -5.09 -10.47
CA ILE A 173 -15.10 -4.18 -9.58
C ILE A 173 -15.01 -2.73 -10.09
N LEU A 174 -13.81 -2.27 -10.45
CA LEU A 174 -13.63 -0.92 -10.97
C LEU A 174 -14.34 -0.72 -12.32
N ASP A 175 -14.27 -1.71 -13.21
CA ASP A 175 -14.98 -1.66 -14.50
C ASP A 175 -16.50 -1.55 -14.29
N ALA A 176 -17.08 -2.28 -13.33
CA ALA A 176 -18.49 -2.20 -12.97
C ALA A 176 -18.87 -0.82 -12.40
N ILE A 177 -18.06 -0.26 -11.49
CA ILE A 177 -18.27 1.08 -10.92
C ILE A 177 -18.20 2.16 -12.00
N LEU A 178 -17.18 2.14 -12.84
CA LEU A 178 -17.02 3.13 -13.91
C LEU A 178 -18.12 3.03 -14.98
N SER A 179 -18.58 1.79 -15.27
CA SER A 179 -19.73 1.55 -16.15
C SER A 179 -21.02 2.18 -15.57
N TYR A 180 -21.30 1.90 -14.28
CA TYR A 180 -22.43 2.50 -13.57
C TYR A 180 -22.38 4.04 -13.61
N MET A 181 -21.23 4.65 -13.33
CA MET A 181 -21.09 6.10 -13.32
C MET A 181 -21.35 6.71 -14.69
N ARG A 182 -20.88 6.07 -15.77
CA ARG A 182 -21.13 6.52 -17.14
C ARG A 182 -22.60 6.38 -17.53
N GLU A 183 -23.21 5.24 -17.25
CA GLU A 183 -24.60 4.93 -17.58
C GLU A 183 -25.60 5.86 -16.86
N CYS A 184 -25.34 6.13 -15.59
CA CYS A 184 -26.20 6.98 -14.75
C CYS A 184 -25.78 8.46 -14.73
N HIS A 185 -24.83 8.87 -15.59
CA HIS A 185 -24.33 10.25 -15.69
C HIS A 185 -23.86 10.83 -14.35
N ILE A 186 -23.14 10.03 -13.56
CA ILE A 186 -22.63 10.42 -12.23
C ILE A 186 -21.23 11.00 -12.38
N GLU A 187 -21.09 12.26 -11.97
CA GLU A 187 -19.84 12.98 -12.02
C GLU A 187 -18.89 12.58 -10.86
N PRO A 188 -17.61 12.32 -11.14
CA PRO A 188 -16.61 12.19 -10.10
C PRO A 188 -16.38 13.52 -9.39
N TYR A 189 -16.01 13.46 -8.11
CA TYR A 189 -15.68 14.64 -7.32
C TYR A 189 -14.39 15.30 -7.81
N ASP A 190 -14.44 16.60 -8.01
CA ASP A 190 -13.30 17.45 -8.35
C ASP A 190 -12.88 18.24 -7.10
N GLU A 191 -11.68 17.96 -6.58
CA GLU A 191 -11.14 18.60 -5.38
C GLU A 191 -10.91 20.10 -5.54
N THR A 192 -10.73 20.60 -6.79
CA THR A 192 -10.50 22.01 -7.10
C THR A 192 -11.78 22.82 -7.00
N THR A 193 -12.85 22.26 -7.54
CA THR A 193 -14.15 22.97 -7.62
C THR A 193 -15.11 22.59 -6.50
N GLY A 194 -14.83 21.49 -5.77
CA GLY A 194 -15.73 20.94 -4.76
C GLY A 194 -17.00 20.31 -5.33
N ARG A 195 -17.09 20.12 -6.65
CA ARG A 195 -18.26 19.60 -7.37
C ARG A 195 -18.09 18.13 -7.72
N GLY A 196 -19.21 17.47 -8.02
CA GLY A 196 -19.26 16.04 -8.33
C GLY A 196 -19.56 15.20 -7.09
N LEU A 197 -19.82 13.91 -7.30
CA LEU A 197 -20.38 13.05 -6.27
C LEU A 197 -19.38 11.98 -5.80
N VAL A 198 -18.86 11.13 -6.68
CA VAL A 198 -18.06 9.98 -6.28
C VAL A 198 -16.58 10.36 -6.16
N ARG A 199 -16.02 10.15 -4.96
CA ARG A 199 -14.63 10.51 -4.63
C ARG A 199 -13.69 9.33 -4.77
N HIS A 200 -14.02 8.20 -4.12
CA HIS A 200 -13.16 7.02 -4.06
C HIS A 200 -13.99 5.74 -4.10
N ALA A 201 -13.38 4.68 -4.57
CA ALA A 201 -13.82 3.31 -4.36
C ALA A 201 -12.87 2.63 -3.37
N LEU A 202 -13.39 2.22 -2.22
CA LEU A 202 -12.71 1.35 -1.27
C LEU A 202 -13.13 -0.09 -1.58
N ILE A 203 -12.16 -0.96 -1.80
CA ILE A 203 -12.38 -2.40 -2.02
C ILE A 203 -11.63 -3.16 -0.93
N ARG A 204 -12.29 -4.15 -0.31
CA ARG A 204 -11.69 -5.10 0.61
C ARG A 204 -11.97 -6.52 0.16
N TYR A 205 -11.04 -7.41 0.48
CA TYR A 205 -11.07 -8.81 0.09
C TYR A 205 -10.65 -9.70 1.27
N GLY A 206 -11.49 -10.66 1.63
CA GLY A 206 -11.15 -11.70 2.60
C GLY A 206 -10.32 -12.80 1.95
N PHE A 207 -9.07 -12.94 2.33
CA PHE A 207 -8.17 -13.91 1.70
C PHE A 207 -8.55 -15.37 2.00
N THR A 208 -9.11 -15.62 3.17
CA THR A 208 -9.58 -16.96 3.55
C THR A 208 -10.99 -17.22 3.03
N THR A 209 -11.91 -16.28 3.23
CA THR A 209 -13.34 -16.44 2.90
C THR A 209 -13.67 -16.15 1.44
N LYS A 210 -12.83 -15.40 0.74
CA LYS A 210 -13.07 -14.83 -0.60
C LYS A 210 -14.21 -13.82 -0.64
N GLU A 211 -14.64 -13.33 0.51
CA GLU A 211 -15.66 -12.30 0.60
C GLU A 211 -15.13 -10.94 0.10
N VAL A 212 -15.96 -10.23 -0.65
CA VAL A 212 -15.66 -8.94 -1.26
C VAL A 212 -16.55 -7.85 -0.67
N MET A 213 -15.95 -6.72 -0.33
CA MET A 213 -16.63 -5.51 0.06
C MET A 213 -16.28 -4.37 -0.86
N VAL A 214 -17.29 -3.63 -1.29
CA VAL A 214 -17.14 -2.36 -2.02
C VAL A 214 -17.81 -1.25 -1.24
N CYS A 215 -17.08 -0.14 -1.01
CA CYS A 215 -17.61 1.06 -0.40
C CYS A 215 -17.29 2.27 -1.27
N LEU A 216 -18.31 2.94 -1.83
CA LEU A 216 -18.13 4.18 -2.55
C LEU A 216 -18.13 5.37 -1.58
N VAL A 217 -17.07 6.17 -1.62
CA VAL A 217 -16.98 7.43 -0.86
C VAL A 217 -17.60 8.53 -1.70
N ILE A 218 -18.62 9.20 -1.16
CA ILE A 218 -19.41 10.18 -1.90
C ILE A 218 -19.44 11.55 -1.22
N ASN A 219 -19.43 12.60 -2.04
CA ASN A 219 -19.64 14.00 -1.64
C ASN A 219 -21.14 14.32 -1.66
N GLY A 220 -21.94 13.55 -0.94
CA GLY A 220 -23.40 13.67 -0.92
C GLY A 220 -23.99 12.74 0.12
N ARG A 221 -25.31 12.77 0.27
CA ARG A 221 -26.03 11.92 1.23
C ARG A 221 -26.64 10.66 0.60
N LYS A 222 -26.81 10.65 -0.73
CA LYS A 222 -27.44 9.55 -1.46
C LYS A 222 -26.71 9.31 -2.77
N LEU A 223 -26.71 8.06 -3.19
CA LEU A 223 -26.18 7.65 -4.48
C LEU A 223 -27.36 7.48 -5.47
N PRO A 224 -27.45 8.26 -6.56
CA PRO A 224 -28.49 8.11 -7.57
C PRO A 224 -28.43 6.72 -8.21
N ALA A 225 -29.59 6.16 -8.55
CA ALA A 225 -29.70 4.85 -9.21
C ALA A 225 -28.83 3.76 -8.57
N GLN A 226 -28.78 3.70 -7.24
CA GLN A 226 -27.93 2.75 -6.50
C GLN A 226 -28.25 1.28 -6.83
N ASN A 227 -29.49 0.96 -7.23
CA ASN A 227 -29.88 -0.35 -7.69
C ASN A 227 -29.08 -0.82 -8.92
N VAL A 228 -28.78 0.08 -9.86
CA VAL A 228 -27.95 -0.25 -11.04
C VAL A 228 -26.52 -0.60 -10.61
N LEU A 229 -25.95 0.11 -9.63
CA LEU A 229 -24.64 -0.26 -9.06
C LEU A 229 -24.69 -1.62 -8.40
N VAL A 230 -25.72 -1.89 -7.59
CA VAL A 230 -25.90 -3.19 -6.92
C VAL A 230 -26.01 -4.32 -7.93
N GLU A 231 -26.85 -4.16 -8.97
CA GLU A 231 -27.02 -5.16 -10.03
C GLU A 231 -25.69 -5.49 -10.73
N LYS A 232 -24.83 -4.49 -10.97
CA LYS A 232 -23.53 -4.68 -11.61
C LYS A 232 -22.51 -5.35 -10.68
N LEU A 233 -22.55 -5.08 -9.38
CA LEU A 233 -21.56 -5.58 -8.42
C LEU A 233 -21.94 -6.94 -7.83
N GLN A 234 -23.24 -7.21 -7.55
CA GLN A 234 -23.68 -8.44 -6.88
C GLN A 234 -23.38 -9.73 -7.65
N VAL A 235 -23.13 -9.64 -8.96
CA VAL A 235 -22.79 -10.78 -9.81
C VAL A 235 -21.30 -11.17 -9.72
N ILE A 236 -20.48 -10.29 -9.15
CA ILE A 236 -19.05 -10.54 -8.94
C ILE A 236 -18.89 -11.60 -7.85
N SER A 237 -18.08 -12.61 -8.13
CA SER A 237 -17.88 -13.72 -7.20
C SER A 237 -17.37 -13.23 -5.84
N GLY A 238 -17.97 -13.72 -4.76
CA GLY A 238 -17.62 -13.35 -3.39
C GLY A 238 -18.20 -12.00 -2.92
N MET A 239 -18.97 -11.27 -3.75
CA MET A 239 -19.57 -10.01 -3.33
C MET A 239 -20.49 -10.22 -2.12
N THR A 240 -20.13 -9.60 -1.00
CA THR A 240 -20.81 -9.78 0.30
C THR A 240 -21.36 -8.46 0.83
N SER A 241 -20.69 -7.33 0.53
CA SER A 241 -21.03 -6.03 1.09
C SER A 241 -20.88 -4.92 0.06
N ILE A 242 -21.94 -4.13 -0.13
CA ILE A 242 -21.91 -2.90 -0.92
C ILE A 242 -22.43 -1.76 -0.04
N SER A 243 -21.65 -0.71 0.10
CA SER A 243 -21.93 0.41 0.98
C SER A 243 -21.55 1.75 0.36
N ILE A 244 -22.08 2.83 0.91
CA ILE A 244 -21.64 4.19 0.65
C ILE A 244 -21.08 4.79 1.94
N ASN A 245 -20.03 5.60 1.81
CA ASN A 245 -19.48 6.39 2.90
C ASN A 245 -19.62 7.87 2.55
N ILE A 246 -20.23 8.63 3.46
CA ILE A 246 -20.56 10.03 3.27
C ILE A 246 -19.38 10.89 3.73
N ASN A 247 -18.67 11.51 2.79
CA ASN A 247 -17.61 12.46 3.08
C ASN A 247 -17.75 13.75 2.27
N GLN A 248 -18.35 14.76 2.89
CA GLN A 248 -18.53 16.10 2.30
C GLN A 248 -17.45 17.09 2.76
N LYS A 249 -16.49 16.65 3.60
CA LYS A 249 -15.42 17.51 4.09
C LYS A 249 -14.33 17.67 3.01
N ASN A 250 -13.84 18.89 2.84
CA ASN A 250 -12.70 19.16 1.95
C ASN A 250 -11.39 18.97 2.73
N THR A 251 -11.02 17.73 2.98
CA THR A 251 -9.81 17.32 3.70
C THR A 251 -9.18 16.12 3.01
N ASN A 252 -7.93 15.79 3.38
CA ASN A 252 -7.22 14.62 2.88
C ASN A 252 -7.73 13.29 3.49
N VAL A 253 -8.69 13.34 4.42
CA VAL A 253 -9.30 12.14 5.00
C VAL A 253 -10.26 11.54 3.97
N ILE A 254 -10.03 10.28 3.61
CA ILE A 254 -10.80 9.60 2.55
C ILE A 254 -12.20 9.23 3.06
N LEU A 255 -12.30 8.56 4.22
CA LEU A 255 -13.56 8.11 4.77
C LEU A 255 -14.17 9.15 5.71
N GLY A 256 -15.45 9.45 5.52
CA GLY A 256 -16.25 10.20 6.47
C GLY A 256 -16.73 9.35 7.64
N GLU A 257 -17.47 9.96 8.55
CA GLU A 257 -17.92 9.32 9.79
C GLU A 257 -19.11 8.36 9.57
N GLN A 258 -19.92 8.61 8.56
CA GLN A 258 -21.14 7.85 8.29
C GLN A 258 -20.95 6.88 7.12
N THR A 259 -21.32 5.64 7.35
CA THR A 259 -21.36 4.59 6.32
C THR A 259 -22.73 3.94 6.34
N GLU A 260 -23.32 3.74 5.16
CA GLU A 260 -24.61 3.11 4.95
C GLU A 260 -24.43 1.90 4.04
N THR A 261 -24.91 0.74 4.50
CA THR A 261 -24.94 -0.49 3.67
C THR A 261 -26.14 -0.39 2.74
N ILE A 262 -25.91 -0.50 1.43
CA ILE A 262 -26.96 -0.45 0.42
C ILE A 262 -27.33 -1.84 -0.11
N TRP A 263 -26.46 -2.85 0.11
CA TRP A 263 -26.73 -4.26 -0.21
C TRP A 263 -25.82 -5.18 0.59
N GLY A 264 -26.34 -6.36 0.97
CA GLY A 264 -25.61 -7.39 1.65
C GLY A 264 -25.32 -7.09 3.12
N GLN A 265 -24.17 -7.53 3.59
CA GLN A 265 -23.72 -7.39 4.98
C GLN A 265 -23.04 -6.01 5.20
N SER A 266 -23.02 -5.54 6.45
CA SER A 266 -22.27 -4.32 6.81
C SER A 266 -20.77 -4.55 7.01
N TYR A 267 -20.30 -5.80 6.89
CA TYR A 267 -18.91 -6.23 7.04
C TYR A 267 -18.61 -7.42 6.12
N ILE A 268 -17.36 -7.73 5.97
CA ILE A 268 -16.86 -9.02 5.48
C ILE A 268 -16.14 -9.74 6.62
N THR A 269 -16.10 -11.06 6.54
CA THR A 269 -15.35 -11.90 7.48
C THR A 269 -14.02 -12.33 6.85
N ASP A 270 -12.96 -12.30 7.63
CA ASP A 270 -11.69 -12.96 7.26
C ASP A 270 -11.04 -13.54 8.52
N TYR A 271 -9.99 -14.32 8.34
CA TYR A 271 -9.30 -15.03 9.41
C TYR A 271 -7.82 -14.68 9.45
N ILE A 272 -7.26 -14.62 10.66
CA ILE A 272 -5.82 -14.63 10.91
C ILE A 272 -5.48 -15.97 11.56
N HIS A 273 -4.65 -16.77 10.89
CA HIS A 273 -4.27 -18.10 11.36
C HIS A 273 -2.99 -18.02 12.20
N LEU A 274 -2.95 -18.80 13.27
CA LEU A 274 -1.71 -19.04 14.01
C LEU A 274 -0.79 -19.91 13.15
N ARG A 275 0.47 -19.49 13.03
CA ARG A 275 1.52 -20.22 12.33
C ARG A 275 2.54 -20.78 13.31
N ASP A 276 3.08 -21.91 12.99
CA ASP A 276 4.31 -22.43 13.61
C ASP A 276 5.47 -21.49 13.28
N CYS A 277 6.22 -21.06 14.27
CA CYS A 277 7.28 -20.05 14.07
C CYS A 277 8.56 -20.60 13.43
N MET A 278 8.73 -21.93 13.35
CA MET A 278 9.90 -22.54 12.72
C MET A 278 9.76 -22.67 11.21
N ASN A 279 8.56 -23.04 10.72
CA ASN A 279 8.30 -23.31 9.31
C ASN A 279 7.19 -22.44 8.68
N PHE A 280 6.54 -21.61 9.49
CA PHE A 280 5.42 -20.76 9.13
C PHE A 280 4.20 -21.49 8.51
N GLU A 281 4.04 -22.76 8.78
CA GLU A 281 2.83 -23.51 8.43
C GLU A 281 1.66 -23.15 9.37
N ARG A 282 0.42 -23.21 8.88
CA ARG A 282 -0.78 -22.95 9.69
C ARG A 282 -1.04 -24.10 10.65
N THR A 283 -1.23 -23.79 11.94
CA THR A 283 -1.43 -24.77 13.02
C THR A 283 -2.86 -25.32 13.12
N GLY A 284 -3.80 -24.79 12.33
CA GLY A 284 -5.23 -25.08 12.45
C GLY A 284 -6.00 -24.16 13.41
N LYS A 285 -5.32 -23.37 14.27
CA LYS A 285 -5.96 -22.33 15.07
C LYS A 285 -6.09 -21.03 14.25
N ALA A 286 -7.22 -20.34 14.38
CA ALA A 286 -7.47 -19.07 13.72
C ALA A 286 -8.47 -18.22 14.49
N ILE A 287 -8.40 -16.91 14.30
CA ILE A 287 -9.41 -15.96 14.80
C ILE A 287 -10.12 -15.32 13.61
N SER A 288 -11.46 -15.31 13.67
CA SER A 288 -12.29 -14.61 12.70
C SER A 288 -12.47 -13.14 13.07
N TYR A 289 -12.48 -12.29 12.05
CA TYR A 289 -12.67 -10.85 12.20
C TYR A 289 -13.79 -10.36 11.30
N HIS A 290 -14.71 -9.57 11.86
CA HIS A 290 -15.68 -8.81 11.09
C HIS A 290 -15.06 -7.46 10.71
N ILE A 291 -14.90 -7.23 9.43
CA ILE A 291 -14.17 -6.10 8.86
C ILE A 291 -15.15 -5.16 8.16
N SER A 292 -15.43 -4.00 8.75
CA SER A 292 -16.23 -2.93 8.14
C SER A 292 -15.40 -2.05 7.21
N PRO A 293 -16.01 -1.14 6.43
CA PRO A 293 -15.25 -0.18 5.62
C PRO A 293 -14.25 0.64 6.42
N GLN A 294 -14.60 1.01 7.67
CA GLN A 294 -13.79 1.88 8.54
C GLN A 294 -12.79 1.11 9.42
N SER A 295 -12.93 -0.22 9.57
CA SER A 295 -12.03 -1.02 10.40
C SER A 295 -10.58 -0.91 9.94
N PHE A 296 -9.66 -0.74 10.90
CA PHE A 296 -8.26 -1.01 10.61
C PHE A 296 -8.04 -2.52 10.59
N TYR A 297 -7.53 -3.04 9.50
CA TYR A 297 -7.14 -4.43 9.33
C TYR A 297 -5.88 -4.47 8.48
N GLN A 298 -4.90 -5.27 8.87
CA GLN A 298 -3.61 -5.34 8.20
C GLN A 298 -3.77 -5.74 6.73
N VAL A 299 -3.08 -4.99 5.85
CA VAL A 299 -3.29 -5.12 4.39
C VAL A 299 -2.57 -6.30 3.75
N ASN A 300 -1.69 -6.96 4.48
CA ASN A 300 -0.95 -8.14 4.06
C ASN A 300 -1.24 -9.30 5.02
N PRO A 301 -2.30 -10.10 4.78
CA PRO A 301 -2.74 -11.14 5.71
C PRO A 301 -1.66 -12.19 5.97
N GLU A 302 -0.95 -12.62 4.94
CA GLU A 302 0.09 -13.65 5.08
C GLU A 302 1.22 -13.22 6.01
N GLN A 303 1.75 -12.01 5.81
CA GLN A 303 2.79 -11.49 6.71
C GLN A 303 2.25 -11.10 8.08
N THR A 304 0.97 -10.76 8.19
CA THR A 304 0.31 -10.52 9.48
C THR A 304 0.24 -11.79 10.31
N GLU A 305 -0.09 -12.94 9.69
CA GLU A 305 -0.08 -14.23 10.36
C GLU A 305 1.32 -14.55 10.92
N LYS A 306 2.37 -14.39 10.10
CA LYS A 306 3.76 -14.61 10.53
C LYS A 306 4.17 -13.65 11.66
N LEU A 307 3.91 -12.35 11.48
CA LEU A 307 4.24 -11.30 12.46
C LEU A 307 3.55 -11.55 13.81
N TYR A 308 2.26 -11.86 13.81
CA TYR A 308 1.51 -12.05 15.05
C TYR A 308 1.89 -13.36 15.75
N SER A 309 2.20 -14.42 14.97
CA SER A 309 2.70 -15.68 15.54
C SER A 309 4.04 -15.50 16.24
N LEU A 310 4.99 -14.80 15.61
CA LEU A 310 6.27 -14.45 16.24
C LEU A 310 6.07 -13.55 17.46
N ALA A 311 5.17 -12.57 17.41
CA ALA A 311 4.89 -11.70 18.54
C ALA A 311 4.32 -12.49 19.73
N LEU A 312 3.43 -13.46 19.48
CA LEU A 312 2.89 -14.36 20.49
C LEU A 312 3.99 -15.25 21.10
N GLU A 313 4.87 -15.82 20.27
CA GLU A 313 5.98 -16.64 20.73
C GLU A 313 6.94 -15.84 21.62
N TYR A 314 7.38 -14.65 21.16
CA TYR A 314 8.27 -13.78 21.94
C TYR A 314 7.63 -13.24 23.23
N ALA A 315 6.32 -13.08 23.26
CA ALA A 315 5.60 -12.67 24.46
C ALA A 315 5.66 -13.75 25.56
N GLY A 316 5.85 -15.04 25.21
CA GLY A 316 6.01 -16.15 26.16
C GLY A 316 4.86 -16.26 27.16
N LEU A 317 3.62 -15.98 26.73
CA LEU A 317 2.46 -15.94 27.60
C LEU A 317 2.11 -17.33 28.12
N THR A 318 1.77 -17.41 29.42
CA THR A 318 1.37 -18.64 30.11
C THR A 318 -0.13 -18.72 30.39
N GLY A 319 -0.89 -17.68 30.00
CA GLY A 319 -2.32 -17.52 30.27
C GLY A 319 -2.64 -16.89 31.63
N LYS A 320 -1.64 -16.41 32.36
CA LYS A 320 -1.79 -15.76 33.65
C LYS A 320 -1.44 -14.27 33.66
N GLU A 321 -0.84 -13.81 32.58
CA GLU A 321 -0.36 -12.45 32.43
C GLU A 321 -1.52 -11.50 32.10
N SER A 322 -1.41 -10.23 32.52
CA SER A 322 -2.24 -9.13 32.05
C SER A 322 -1.50 -8.42 30.92
N VAL A 323 -2.07 -8.40 29.73
CA VAL A 323 -1.50 -7.76 28.55
C VAL A 323 -2.27 -6.48 28.25
N TRP A 324 -1.53 -5.39 28.00
CA TRP A 324 -2.11 -4.11 27.59
C TRP A 324 -1.83 -3.88 26.10
N ASP A 325 -2.89 -3.77 25.33
CA ASP A 325 -2.83 -3.36 23.94
C ASP A 325 -3.31 -1.91 23.82
N LEU A 326 -2.35 -0.99 23.78
CA LEU A 326 -2.62 0.44 23.60
C LEU A 326 -2.84 0.71 22.10
N TYR A 327 -3.95 1.41 21.78
CA TYR A 327 -4.40 1.65 20.39
C TYR A 327 -4.89 0.39 19.67
N CYS A 328 -5.54 -0.51 20.37
CA CYS A 328 -5.96 -1.84 19.90
C CYS A 328 -6.83 -1.85 18.62
N GLY A 329 -7.50 -0.75 18.28
CA GLY A 329 -8.43 -0.70 17.15
C GLY A 329 -9.57 -1.71 17.30
N ILE A 330 -9.71 -2.65 16.35
CA ILE A 330 -10.68 -3.75 16.46
C ILE A 330 -10.11 -4.95 17.22
N GLY A 331 -8.98 -4.80 17.91
CA GLY A 331 -8.38 -5.83 18.78
C GLY A 331 -7.67 -6.95 18.02
N THR A 332 -7.15 -6.71 16.80
CA THR A 332 -6.57 -7.80 15.98
C THR A 332 -5.45 -8.54 16.68
N ILE A 333 -4.50 -7.84 17.29
CA ILE A 333 -3.40 -8.47 18.03
C ILE A 333 -3.83 -8.94 19.42
N SER A 334 -4.69 -8.17 20.10
CA SER A 334 -5.19 -8.56 21.44
C SER A 334 -5.88 -9.92 21.42
N LEU A 335 -6.80 -10.13 20.46
CA LEU A 335 -7.50 -11.40 20.30
C LEU A 335 -6.54 -12.53 19.91
N PHE A 336 -5.52 -12.22 19.12
CA PHE A 336 -4.52 -13.20 18.71
C PHE A 336 -3.61 -13.62 19.88
N LEU A 337 -3.23 -12.68 20.77
CA LEU A 337 -2.46 -12.98 21.97
C LEU A 337 -3.25 -13.77 23.03
N ALA A 338 -4.58 -13.85 22.88
CA ALA A 338 -5.45 -14.63 23.78
C ALA A 338 -5.65 -16.10 23.30
N LEU A 339 -4.99 -16.56 22.20
CA LEU A 339 -5.04 -17.94 21.70
C LEU A 339 -4.30 -18.92 22.60
#